data_9a656fb195fae3ff69d6461b0fd566ff
#
_entry.id   9a656fb195fae3ff69d6461b0fd566ff
#
_cell.length_a   1.000
_cell.length_b   1.000
_cell.length_c   1.000
_cell.angle_alpha   90.00
_cell.angle_beta   90.00
_cell.angle_gamma   90.00
#
_symmetry.space_group_name_H-M   'P 1'
#
loop_
_entity.id
_entity.type
_entity.pdbx_description
1 polymer ?
#
loop_
_entity_poly.entity_id
_entity_poly.type
_entity_poly.pdbx_seq_one_letter_code
_entity_poly.pdbx_strand_id
1 'polypeptide(L)'
;QEILKTCSVPKGSFYHYFASKEAFGCALLQQYVDGYGRKVNGLLAADGTTGYERLMRYWDAWISAPGDGMCGWAEECLVVKLAAEVADLSEEMRQVLNGGVQRLLDRIAAVIDEARGDGSLPAGPPSLVLARVIYQMWLGAALLAKLSQDKSSLIQARAATVHLLACNASAPSSPH
;
A
#
# COMPACT_ATOMS: atom_id res chain seq x y z
N GLN A 1 14.06 -17.97 -18.86
CA GLN A 1 14.54 -17.94 -20.25
C GLN A 1 13.64 -17.14 -21.17
N GLU A 2 12.32 -17.11 -20.98
CA GLU A 2 11.37 -16.36 -21.81
C GLU A 2 11.62 -14.85 -21.78
N ILE A 3 11.81 -14.25 -20.59
CA ILE A 3 12.09 -12.81 -20.45
C ILE A 3 13.33 -12.40 -21.26
N LEU A 4 14.41 -13.18 -21.18
CA LEU A 4 15.65 -12.88 -21.92
C LEU A 4 15.46 -12.99 -23.43
N LYS A 5 14.64 -13.94 -23.88
CA LYS A 5 14.28 -14.06 -25.31
C LYS A 5 13.46 -12.89 -25.80
N THR A 6 12.44 -12.50 -25.01
CA THR A 6 11.54 -11.37 -25.35
C THR A 6 12.31 -10.05 -25.42
N CYS A 7 13.28 -9.84 -24.52
CA CYS A 7 14.11 -8.64 -24.48
C CYS A 7 15.36 -8.71 -25.38
N SER A 8 15.56 -9.81 -26.12
CA SER A 8 16.76 -10.05 -26.95
C SER A 8 18.07 -9.90 -26.17
N VAL A 9 18.09 -10.27 -24.87
CA VAL A 9 19.26 -10.17 -24.01
C VAL A 9 19.98 -11.52 -23.96
N PRO A 10 21.28 -11.59 -24.31
CA PRO A 10 22.07 -12.80 -24.17
C PRO A 10 22.16 -13.27 -22.71
N LYS A 11 22.08 -14.57 -22.47
CA LYS A 11 22.14 -15.14 -21.11
C LYS A 11 23.42 -14.73 -20.35
N GLY A 12 24.55 -14.64 -21.05
CA GLY A 12 25.82 -14.17 -20.48
C GLY A 12 25.74 -12.73 -19.97
N SER A 13 25.11 -11.84 -20.74
CA SER A 13 24.93 -10.44 -20.34
C SER A 13 24.04 -10.32 -19.09
N PHE A 14 23.01 -11.14 -18.96
CA PHE A 14 22.17 -11.15 -17.76
C PHE A 14 22.98 -11.46 -16.50
N TYR A 15 23.78 -12.53 -16.52
CA TYR A 15 24.58 -12.94 -15.36
C TYR A 15 25.81 -12.04 -15.12
N HIS A 16 26.13 -11.15 -16.06
CA HIS A 16 27.11 -10.08 -15.82
C HIS A 16 26.52 -8.99 -14.88
N TYR A 17 25.22 -8.69 -15.00
CA TYR A 17 24.56 -7.65 -14.18
C TYR A 17 23.93 -8.19 -12.91
N PHE A 18 23.43 -9.43 -12.92
CA PHE A 18 22.74 -10.03 -11.78
C PHE A 18 23.38 -11.38 -11.44
N ALA A 19 23.86 -11.51 -10.19
CA ALA A 19 24.50 -12.73 -9.70
C ALA A 19 23.57 -13.95 -9.76
N SER A 20 22.25 -13.74 -9.64
CA SER A 20 21.22 -14.78 -9.68
C SER A 20 19.90 -14.25 -10.21
N LYS A 21 18.96 -15.14 -10.51
CA LYS A 21 17.56 -14.78 -10.81
C LYS A 21 16.88 -14.11 -9.62
N GLU A 22 17.22 -14.52 -8.43
CA GLU A 22 16.73 -13.98 -7.17
C GLU A 22 17.21 -12.53 -6.98
N ALA A 23 18.51 -12.25 -7.20
CA ALA A 23 19.06 -10.89 -7.18
C ALA A 23 18.33 -9.98 -8.19
N PHE A 24 18.00 -10.50 -9.36
CA PHE A 24 17.18 -9.78 -10.34
C PHE A 24 15.75 -9.54 -9.83
N GLY A 25 15.13 -10.55 -9.21
CA GLY A 25 13.80 -10.43 -8.58
C GLY A 25 13.78 -9.36 -7.48
N CYS A 26 14.79 -9.36 -6.61
CA CYS A 26 14.96 -8.33 -5.57
C CYS A 26 15.10 -6.93 -6.18
N ALA A 27 15.88 -6.76 -7.24
CA ALA A 27 16.05 -5.47 -7.91
C ALA A 27 14.73 -4.96 -8.53
N LEU A 28 13.94 -5.84 -9.15
CA LEU A 28 12.62 -5.49 -9.69
C LEU A 28 11.64 -5.08 -8.60
N LEU A 29 11.57 -5.85 -7.51
CA LEU A 29 10.73 -5.53 -6.36
C LEU A 29 11.14 -4.21 -5.70
N GLN A 30 12.45 -3.96 -5.55
CA GLN A 30 12.96 -2.71 -5.02
C GLN A 30 12.57 -1.53 -5.89
N GLN A 31 12.71 -1.64 -7.21
CA GLN A 31 12.28 -0.60 -8.15
C GLN A 31 10.77 -0.31 -8.04
N TYR A 32 9.95 -1.37 -7.92
CA TYR A 32 8.51 -1.21 -7.70
C TYR A 32 8.22 -0.49 -6.38
N VAL A 33 8.83 -0.95 -5.27
CA VAL A 33 8.63 -0.36 -3.93
C VAL A 33 9.01 1.12 -3.92
N ASP A 34 10.14 1.47 -4.54
CA ASP A 34 10.60 2.86 -4.61
C ASP A 34 9.68 3.72 -5.49
N GLY A 35 9.22 3.16 -6.62
CA GLY A 35 8.28 3.82 -7.52
C GLY A 35 6.92 4.07 -6.84
N TYR A 36 6.39 3.05 -6.16
CA TYR A 36 5.16 3.16 -5.41
C TYR A 36 5.28 4.16 -4.25
N GLY A 37 6.40 4.10 -3.50
CA GLY A 37 6.69 5.06 -2.43
C GLY A 37 6.70 6.51 -2.89
N ARG A 38 7.27 6.80 -4.07
CA ARG A 38 7.22 8.16 -4.66
C ARG A 38 5.78 8.60 -4.96
N LYS A 39 4.96 7.73 -5.57
CA LYS A 39 3.53 8.01 -5.84
C LYS A 39 2.77 8.30 -4.54
N VAL A 40 2.95 7.46 -3.52
CA VAL A 40 2.32 7.62 -2.19
C VAL A 40 2.74 8.94 -1.54
N ASN A 41 4.03 9.24 -1.52
CA ASN A 41 4.55 10.48 -0.95
C ASN A 41 3.98 11.72 -1.65
N GLY A 42 3.75 11.65 -2.96
CA GLY A 42 3.10 12.74 -3.71
C GLY A 42 1.65 12.96 -3.25
N LEU A 43 0.86 11.90 -3.06
CA LEU A 43 -0.53 12.02 -2.58
C LEU A 43 -0.63 12.45 -1.11
N LEU A 44 0.33 12.02 -0.28
CA LEU A 44 0.35 12.29 1.15
C LEU A 44 1.17 13.56 1.51
N ALA A 45 1.68 14.28 0.52
CA ALA A 45 2.44 15.52 0.75
C ALA A 45 1.56 16.61 1.36
N ALA A 46 2.16 17.44 2.23
CA ALA A 46 1.52 18.63 2.75
C ALA A 46 1.41 19.68 1.62
N ASP A 47 0.20 19.97 1.20
CA ASP A 47 -0.13 20.89 0.09
C ASP A 47 -1.16 21.94 0.50
N GLY A 48 -1.30 22.21 1.80
CA GLY A 48 -2.31 23.11 2.37
C GLY A 48 -3.65 22.43 2.68
N THR A 49 -3.82 21.13 2.33
CA THR A 49 -4.98 20.35 2.74
C THR A 49 -4.75 19.68 4.10
N THR A 50 -5.83 19.32 4.77
CA THR A 50 -5.79 18.63 6.06
C THR A 50 -5.19 17.22 5.93
N GLY A 51 -4.69 16.68 7.05
CA GLY A 51 -4.21 15.30 7.09
C GLY A 51 -5.29 14.29 6.71
N TYR A 52 -6.53 14.52 7.13
CA TYR A 52 -7.69 13.69 6.75
C TYR A 52 -7.91 13.67 5.23
N GLU A 53 -7.92 14.84 4.58
CA GLU A 53 -8.11 14.94 3.12
C GLU A 53 -7.00 14.20 2.36
N ARG A 54 -5.75 14.28 2.82
CA ARG A 54 -4.62 13.55 2.23
C ARG A 54 -4.77 12.04 2.39
N LEU A 55 -5.19 11.55 3.56
CA LEU A 55 -5.49 10.14 3.79
C LEU A 55 -6.60 9.65 2.87
N MET A 56 -7.71 10.40 2.76
CA MET A 56 -8.82 9.99 1.89
C MET A 56 -8.42 10.02 0.41
N ARG A 57 -7.62 10.98 -0.03
CA ARG A 57 -7.05 11.03 -1.40
C ARG A 57 -6.22 9.78 -1.72
N TYR A 58 -5.43 9.31 -0.76
CA TYR A 58 -4.67 8.08 -0.92
C TYR A 58 -5.58 6.85 -1.09
N TRP A 59 -6.61 6.71 -0.26
CA TRP A 59 -7.55 5.59 -0.37
C TRP A 59 -8.46 5.69 -1.60
N ASP A 60 -8.83 6.88 -2.02
CA ASP A 60 -9.59 7.09 -3.25
C ASP A 60 -8.78 6.66 -4.49
N ALA A 61 -7.46 6.84 -4.48
CA ALA A 61 -6.58 6.37 -5.54
C ALA A 61 -6.56 4.83 -5.70
N TRP A 62 -6.91 4.07 -4.66
CA TRP A 62 -7.09 2.61 -4.76
C TRP A 62 -8.30 2.22 -5.59
N ILE A 63 -9.34 3.05 -5.59
CA ILE A 63 -10.58 2.83 -6.38
C ILE A 63 -10.41 3.36 -7.81
N SER A 64 -9.82 4.55 -7.94
CA SER A 64 -9.63 5.22 -9.22
C SER A 64 -8.36 6.07 -9.18
N ALA A 65 -7.36 5.71 -10.00
CA ALA A 65 -6.11 6.45 -10.03
C ALA A 65 -6.30 7.87 -10.55
N PRO A 66 -5.61 8.89 -10.00
CA PRO A 66 -5.63 10.25 -10.53
C PRO A 66 -5.09 10.28 -11.97
N GLY A 67 -5.85 10.84 -12.89
CA GLY A 67 -5.43 11.14 -14.26
C GLY A 67 -5.92 10.21 -15.35
N ASP A 68 -5.97 8.89 -15.16
CA ASP A 68 -6.28 7.92 -16.25
C ASP A 68 -7.63 7.19 -16.12
N GLY A 69 -8.43 7.53 -15.13
CA GLY A 69 -9.86 7.25 -15.04
C GLY A 69 -10.35 5.79 -14.98
N MET A 70 -9.56 4.80 -15.36
CA MET A 70 -10.06 3.43 -15.51
C MET A 70 -9.49 2.41 -14.52
N CYS A 71 -8.24 2.51 -14.08
CA CYS A 71 -7.60 1.52 -13.22
C CYS A 71 -7.20 2.14 -11.88
N GLY A 72 -7.66 1.58 -10.76
CA GLY A 72 -7.24 2.01 -9.43
C GLY A 72 -5.94 1.32 -9.00
N TRP A 73 -5.24 1.87 -8.02
CA TRP A 73 -4.01 1.27 -7.49
C TRP A 73 -4.20 -0.12 -6.88
N ALA A 74 -5.43 -0.46 -6.46
CA ALA A 74 -5.76 -1.81 -6.00
C ALA A 74 -5.48 -2.87 -7.07
N GLU A 75 -5.74 -2.55 -8.33
CA GLU A 75 -5.53 -3.46 -9.47
C GLU A 75 -4.04 -3.65 -9.80
N GLU A 76 -3.19 -2.64 -9.52
CA GLU A 76 -1.75 -2.67 -9.77
C GLU A 76 -0.93 -3.16 -8.57
N CYS A 77 -1.55 -3.33 -7.39
CA CYS A 77 -0.85 -3.66 -6.15
C CYS A 77 -0.13 -5.01 -6.23
N LEU A 78 1.21 -5.01 -6.21
CA LEU A 78 2.01 -6.23 -6.22
C LEU A 78 1.84 -7.06 -4.94
N VAL A 79 1.55 -6.44 -3.79
CA VAL A 79 1.27 -7.17 -2.54
C VAL A 79 0.04 -8.05 -2.73
N VAL A 80 -1.02 -7.53 -3.32
CA VAL A 80 -2.25 -8.31 -3.63
C VAL A 80 -1.97 -9.39 -4.67
N LYS A 81 -1.08 -9.14 -5.63
CA LYS A 81 -0.82 -10.06 -6.75
C LYS A 81 0.17 -11.17 -6.40
N LEU A 82 1.19 -10.91 -5.58
CA LEU A 82 2.38 -11.75 -5.51
C LEU A 82 2.89 -12.03 -4.09
N ALA A 83 2.31 -11.44 -3.02
CA ALA A 83 2.93 -11.52 -1.69
C ALA A 83 3.13 -12.94 -1.19
N ALA A 84 2.14 -13.82 -1.38
CA ALA A 84 2.23 -15.21 -0.95
C ALA A 84 3.31 -15.98 -1.74
N GLU A 85 3.30 -15.87 -3.07
CA GLU A 85 4.29 -16.53 -3.93
C GLU A 85 5.71 -16.04 -3.65
N VAL A 86 5.89 -14.74 -3.48
CA VAL A 86 7.19 -14.13 -3.16
C VAL A 86 7.68 -14.63 -1.80
N ALA A 87 6.80 -14.71 -0.80
CA ALA A 87 7.15 -15.20 0.54
C ALA A 87 7.62 -16.66 0.54
N ASP A 88 7.02 -17.50 -0.31
CA ASP A 88 7.38 -18.91 -0.42
C ASP A 88 8.62 -19.13 -1.31
N LEU A 89 8.91 -18.20 -2.22
CA LEU A 89 9.96 -18.38 -3.22
C LEU A 89 11.34 -17.93 -2.74
N SER A 90 11.45 -16.83 -2.00
CA SER A 90 12.72 -16.23 -1.61
C SER A 90 12.58 -15.33 -0.38
N GLU A 91 13.40 -15.58 0.63
CA GLU A 91 13.47 -14.77 1.86
C GLU A 91 13.93 -13.34 1.56
N GLU A 92 14.90 -13.17 0.68
CA GLU A 92 15.40 -11.84 0.29
C GLU A 92 14.31 -11.03 -0.43
N MET A 93 13.58 -11.63 -1.36
CA MET A 93 12.46 -10.97 -2.05
C MET A 93 11.33 -10.63 -1.07
N ARG A 94 11.01 -11.54 -0.14
CA ARG A 94 10.04 -11.32 0.93
C ARG A 94 10.43 -10.11 1.79
N GLN A 95 11.70 -10.00 2.17
CA GLN A 95 12.20 -8.88 2.98
C GLN A 95 12.09 -7.54 2.24
N VAL A 96 12.41 -7.49 0.95
CA VAL A 96 12.25 -6.28 0.13
C VAL A 96 10.78 -5.82 0.12
N LEU A 97 9.86 -6.74 -0.16
CA LEU A 97 8.43 -6.42 -0.23
C LEU A 97 7.88 -6.01 1.14
N ASN A 98 8.20 -6.75 2.19
CA ASN A 98 7.79 -6.44 3.56
C ASN A 98 8.35 -5.09 4.03
N GLY A 99 9.62 -4.79 3.74
CA GLY A 99 10.22 -3.49 4.04
C GLY A 99 9.49 -2.34 3.35
N GLY A 100 9.02 -2.55 2.11
CA GLY A 100 8.18 -1.60 1.40
C GLY A 100 6.85 -1.35 2.10
N VAL A 101 6.18 -2.42 2.55
CA VAL A 101 4.92 -2.35 3.29
C VAL A 101 5.11 -1.62 4.63
N GLN A 102 6.18 -1.91 5.39
CA GLN A 102 6.42 -1.22 6.66
C GLN A 102 6.62 0.29 6.45
N ARG A 103 7.44 0.71 5.48
CA ARG A 103 7.60 2.14 5.16
C ARG A 103 6.29 2.82 4.76
N LEU A 104 5.41 2.13 4.03
CA LEU A 104 4.08 2.62 3.70
C LEU A 104 3.22 2.83 4.95
N LEU A 105 3.19 1.85 5.85
CA LEU A 105 2.43 1.91 7.10
C LEU A 105 2.92 3.03 8.02
N ASP A 106 4.24 3.20 8.13
CA ASP A 106 4.84 4.30 8.90
C ASP A 106 4.45 5.67 8.31
N ARG A 107 4.42 5.79 6.97
CA ARG A 107 3.99 7.03 6.31
C ARG A 107 2.50 7.32 6.52
N ILE A 108 1.62 6.32 6.42
CA ILE A 108 0.19 6.47 6.72
C ILE A 108 0.00 6.86 8.19
N ALA A 109 0.69 6.22 9.12
CA ALA A 109 0.63 6.53 10.55
C ALA A 109 1.06 7.97 10.83
N ALA A 110 2.14 8.44 10.20
CA ALA A 110 2.58 9.83 10.33
C ALA A 110 1.50 10.83 9.86
N VAL A 111 0.80 10.54 8.76
CA VAL A 111 -0.29 11.43 8.29
C VAL A 111 -1.51 11.35 9.21
N ILE A 112 -1.79 10.21 9.87
CA ILE A 112 -2.82 10.13 10.92
C ILE A 112 -2.44 11.03 12.10
N ASP A 113 -1.16 11.06 12.51
CA ASP A 113 -0.70 11.95 13.59
C ASP A 113 -0.76 13.43 13.16
N GLU A 114 -0.38 13.75 11.92
CA GLU A 114 -0.53 15.10 11.35
C GLU A 114 -2.01 15.54 11.36
N ALA A 115 -2.95 14.64 10.96
CA ALA A 115 -4.38 14.92 10.94
C ALA A 115 -4.99 15.11 12.35
N ARG A 116 -4.45 14.45 13.35
CA ARG A 116 -4.80 14.69 14.75
C ARG A 116 -4.26 16.03 15.25
N GLY A 117 -3.03 16.37 14.83
CA GLY A 117 -2.40 17.64 15.16
C GLY A 117 -3.09 18.85 14.54
N ASP A 118 -3.62 18.73 13.30
CA ASP A 118 -4.37 19.80 12.62
C ASP A 118 -5.86 19.82 12.98
N GLY A 119 -6.34 18.87 13.80
CA GLY A 119 -7.72 18.79 14.28
C GLY A 119 -8.70 18.16 13.27
N SER A 120 -8.23 17.69 12.12
CA SER A 120 -9.08 17.04 11.11
C SER A 120 -9.44 15.59 11.46
N LEU A 121 -8.73 14.97 12.43
CA LEU A 121 -9.09 13.68 13.02
C LEU A 121 -9.14 13.79 14.53
N PRO A 122 -10.06 13.05 15.18
CA PRO A 122 -10.12 12.96 16.63
C PRO A 122 -8.96 12.12 17.19
N ALA A 123 -8.71 12.23 18.49
CA ALA A 123 -7.88 11.28 19.22
C ALA A 123 -8.44 9.86 19.07
N GLY A 124 -7.57 8.85 19.05
CA GLY A 124 -8.01 7.47 18.81
C GLY A 124 -6.90 6.46 19.11
N PRO A 125 -7.00 5.24 18.59
CA PRO A 125 -5.99 4.20 18.76
C PRO A 125 -4.61 4.66 18.26
N PRO A 126 -3.50 4.02 18.68
CA PRO A 126 -2.18 4.33 18.17
C PRO A 126 -2.16 4.34 16.65
N SER A 127 -1.58 5.38 16.04
CA SER A 127 -1.67 5.66 14.58
C SER A 127 -1.17 4.50 13.73
N LEU A 128 -0.09 3.83 14.14
CA LEU A 128 0.43 2.66 13.43
C LEU A 128 -0.53 1.46 13.51
N VAL A 129 -1.22 1.27 14.62
CA VAL A 129 -2.24 0.20 14.76
C VAL A 129 -3.40 0.48 13.81
N LEU A 130 -3.90 1.71 13.80
CA LEU A 130 -4.98 2.13 12.91
C LEU A 130 -4.58 2.00 11.44
N ALA A 131 -3.38 2.46 11.06
CA ALA A 131 -2.84 2.32 9.72
C ALA A 131 -2.79 0.85 9.27
N ARG A 132 -2.33 -0.05 10.15
CA ARG A 132 -2.28 -1.50 9.86
C ARG A 132 -3.66 -2.10 9.64
N VAL A 133 -4.62 -1.81 10.52
CA VAL A 133 -5.99 -2.33 10.40
C VAL A 133 -6.63 -1.87 9.10
N ILE A 134 -6.54 -0.58 8.78
CA ILE A 134 -7.09 -0.04 7.53
C ILE A 134 -6.40 -0.69 6.32
N TYR A 135 -5.08 -0.77 6.31
CA TYR A 135 -4.34 -1.36 5.19
C TYR A 135 -4.70 -2.84 4.96
N GLN A 136 -4.81 -3.65 6.03
CA GLN A 136 -5.25 -5.05 5.95
C GLN A 136 -6.64 -5.18 5.35
N MET A 137 -7.58 -4.32 5.76
CA MET A 137 -8.92 -4.25 5.19
C MET A 137 -8.88 -3.93 3.69
N TRP A 138 -8.07 -2.98 3.27
CA TRP A 138 -7.95 -2.61 1.85
C TRP A 138 -7.28 -3.69 1.00
N LEU A 139 -6.29 -4.43 1.54
CA LEU A 139 -5.73 -5.60 0.87
C LEU A 139 -6.80 -6.69 0.63
N GLY A 140 -7.61 -6.97 1.64
CA GLY A 140 -8.73 -7.91 1.52
C GLY A 140 -9.78 -7.43 0.51
N ALA A 141 -10.15 -6.16 0.56
CA ALA A 141 -11.09 -5.55 -0.38
C ALA A 141 -10.58 -5.59 -1.83
N ALA A 142 -9.28 -5.33 -2.05
CA ALA A 142 -8.67 -5.41 -3.37
C ALA A 142 -8.66 -6.84 -3.93
N LEU A 143 -8.39 -7.84 -3.07
CA LEU A 143 -8.47 -9.24 -3.47
C LEU A 143 -9.90 -9.63 -3.86
N LEU A 144 -10.91 -9.24 -3.06
CA LEU A 144 -12.32 -9.50 -3.36
C LEU A 144 -12.77 -8.81 -4.63
N ALA A 145 -12.39 -7.54 -4.84
CA ALA A 145 -12.70 -6.80 -6.07
C ALA A 145 -12.13 -7.50 -7.31
N LYS A 146 -10.93 -8.06 -7.19
CA LYS A 146 -10.30 -8.83 -8.27
C LYS A 146 -11.05 -10.14 -8.57
N LEU A 147 -11.58 -10.81 -7.54
CA LEU A 147 -12.35 -12.04 -7.69
C LEU A 147 -13.75 -11.80 -8.27
N SER A 148 -14.45 -10.77 -7.78
CA SER A 148 -15.81 -10.45 -8.22
C SER A 148 -15.87 -9.65 -9.53
N GLN A 149 -14.73 -9.10 -9.98
CA GLN A 149 -14.63 -8.20 -11.14
C GLN A 149 -15.50 -6.93 -10.99
N ASP A 150 -15.71 -6.47 -9.75
CA ASP A 150 -16.41 -5.24 -9.42
C ASP A 150 -15.69 -4.47 -8.29
N LYS A 151 -16.05 -3.22 -8.07
CA LYS A 151 -15.43 -2.34 -7.08
C LYS A 151 -16.22 -2.23 -5.77
N SER A 152 -17.26 -3.02 -5.55
CA SER A 152 -18.13 -2.92 -4.37
C SER A 152 -17.39 -3.07 -3.05
N SER A 153 -16.47 -4.03 -2.97
CA SER A 153 -15.64 -4.25 -1.77
C SER A 153 -14.70 -3.06 -1.47
N LEU A 154 -14.15 -2.40 -2.50
CA LEU A 154 -13.33 -1.20 -2.32
C LEU A 154 -14.17 -0.01 -1.84
N ILE A 155 -15.40 0.15 -2.37
CA ILE A 155 -16.34 1.20 -1.92
C ILE A 155 -16.73 0.96 -0.46
N GLN A 156 -16.97 -0.30 -0.05
CA GLN A 156 -17.24 -0.66 1.33
C GLN A 156 -16.04 -0.38 2.24
N ALA A 157 -14.83 -0.72 1.81
CA ALA A 157 -13.59 -0.42 2.54
C ALA A 157 -13.41 1.09 2.74
N ARG A 158 -13.74 1.91 1.72
CA ARG A 158 -13.73 3.36 1.83
C ARG A 158 -14.69 3.86 2.91
N ALA A 159 -15.94 3.39 2.88
CA ALA A 159 -16.93 3.77 3.89
C ALA A 159 -16.48 3.36 5.31
N ALA A 160 -15.97 2.13 5.48
CA ALA A 160 -15.43 1.66 6.73
C ALA A 160 -14.21 2.47 7.21
N THR A 161 -13.35 2.91 6.28
CA THR A 161 -12.20 3.78 6.59
C THR A 161 -12.65 5.10 7.20
N VAL A 162 -13.68 5.74 6.65
CA VAL A 162 -14.26 6.98 7.21
C VAL A 162 -14.71 6.76 8.65
N HIS A 163 -15.41 5.66 8.93
CA HIS A 163 -15.85 5.33 10.28
C HIS A 163 -14.70 5.05 11.23
N LEU A 164 -13.70 4.26 10.81
CA LEU A 164 -12.53 3.93 11.62
C LEU A 164 -11.71 5.18 11.99
N LEU A 165 -11.56 6.10 11.05
CA LEU A 165 -10.84 7.36 11.28
C LEU A 165 -11.62 8.31 12.19
N ALA A 166 -12.96 8.27 12.19
CA ALA A 166 -13.81 9.11 13.03
C ALA A 166 -14.03 8.54 14.44
N CYS A 167 -13.70 7.26 14.70
CA CYS A 167 -13.89 6.65 16.01
C CYS A 167 -12.96 7.24 17.07
N ASN A 168 -13.52 7.92 18.07
CA ASN A 168 -12.82 8.25 19.29
C ASN A 168 -12.51 6.95 20.07
N ALA A 169 -11.31 6.83 20.62
CA ALA A 169 -11.05 5.84 21.66
C ALA A 169 -11.89 6.26 22.90
N SER A 170 -13.08 5.70 23.02
CA SER A 170 -13.78 5.73 24.32
C SER A 170 -12.86 5.02 25.31
N ALA A 171 -12.30 5.75 26.26
CA ALA A 171 -11.58 5.14 27.36
C ALA A 171 -12.51 4.08 27.99
N PRO A 172 -12.06 2.85 28.27
CA PRO A 172 -12.85 1.93 29.04
C PRO A 172 -13.16 2.60 30.38
N SER A 173 -14.44 2.86 30.66
CA SER A 173 -14.88 3.29 31.94
C SER A 173 -14.46 2.21 32.95
N SER A 174 -13.47 2.53 33.79
CA SER A 174 -13.06 1.67 34.88
C SER A 174 -14.31 1.38 35.79
N PRO A 175 -14.67 0.12 35.99
CA PRO A 175 -15.70 -0.18 36.96
C PRO A 175 -15.16 0.18 38.36
N HIS A 176 -15.93 0.97 39.09
CA HIS A 176 -15.75 1.24 40.52
C HIS A 176 -16.02 -0.01 41.36
#